data_ffd02dbcbc4e35125e800ba3f651d38c
#
_entry.id   ffd02dbcbc4e35125e800ba3f651d38c
#
_cell.length_a   1.000
_cell.length_b   1.000
_cell.length_c   1.000
_cell.angle_alpha   90.00
_cell.angle_beta   90.00
_cell.angle_gamma   90.00
#
_symmetry.space_group_name_H-M   'P 1'
#
loop_
_entity.id
_entity.type
_entity.pdbx_description
1 polymer ?
#
loop_
_entity_poly.entity_id
_entity_poly.type
_entity_poly.pdbx_seq_one_letter_code
_entity_poly.pdbx_strand_id
1 'polypeptide(L)'
;MNFDYNEEQQLLADSVRRFLARDYDFEARKAILAAEQGWSPRVWGTFAQMGLTGVPFSPDHGGFGGGAVDLMSVMEAFGEALVVEPYLPTLMAGLAVARSAHAASVLPGVVEGKTRLAFAHAERGARYDLCAVSARARRTMAGEWVLEGEKAMVAGAPMADHLVVSARTVDGVELFLAGNPGGRAYSTLDGMRAADPVFKAEKAQRLDGGLALVEEITDFATALACAEAVGAMKFACDTTLEYLKTRKQFGVPIGSFQALQHRLVDMFIALEQARSMACLACSRIDQPGDSRERARAVSAAKIKIADSARHISQEAVQLHGGMGMSDELKVSHTFRRLTVIAGQLGDADHHLARFASL
;
A
#
# COMPACT_ATOMS: atom_id res chain seq x y z
N MET A 1 -1.22 6.63 -25.96
CA MET A 1 -1.04 5.65 -24.85
C MET A 1 -2.43 5.10 -24.61
N ASN A 2 -2.65 3.79 -24.73
CA ASN A 2 -3.93 3.17 -24.37
C ASN A 2 -3.88 2.88 -22.86
N PHE A 3 -4.85 3.39 -22.12
CA PHE A 3 -4.96 3.19 -20.65
C PHE A 3 -6.01 2.12 -20.30
N ASP A 4 -6.57 1.45 -21.32
CA ASP A 4 -7.52 0.36 -21.07
C ASP A 4 -6.77 -0.89 -20.63
N TYR A 5 -7.31 -1.57 -19.65
CA TYR A 5 -6.81 -2.89 -19.22
C TYR A 5 -6.94 -3.91 -20.36
N ASN A 6 -5.95 -4.75 -20.52
CA ASN A 6 -6.04 -5.92 -21.38
C ASN A 6 -7.00 -6.98 -20.79
N GLU A 7 -7.32 -8.02 -21.58
CA GLU A 7 -8.27 -9.06 -21.16
C GLU A 7 -7.85 -9.79 -19.89
N GLU A 8 -6.55 -10.08 -19.71
CA GLU A 8 -6.03 -10.77 -18.54
C GLU A 8 -6.14 -9.90 -17.27
N GLN A 9 -5.79 -8.61 -17.39
CA GLN A 9 -5.93 -7.63 -16.32
C GLN A 9 -7.39 -7.44 -15.91
N GLN A 10 -8.32 -7.39 -16.89
CA GLN A 10 -9.76 -7.30 -16.63
C GLN A 10 -10.27 -8.56 -15.92
N LEU A 11 -9.91 -9.76 -16.38
CA LEU A 11 -10.29 -11.02 -15.76
C LEU A 11 -9.77 -11.14 -14.32
N LEU A 12 -8.54 -10.71 -14.07
CA LEU A 12 -7.96 -10.69 -12.73
C LEU A 12 -8.73 -9.73 -11.83
N ALA A 13 -8.94 -8.48 -12.28
CA ALA A 13 -9.70 -7.47 -11.55
C ALA A 13 -11.12 -7.93 -11.20
N ASP A 14 -11.83 -8.53 -12.17
CA ASP A 14 -13.18 -9.03 -11.95
C ASP A 14 -13.24 -10.22 -10.99
N SER A 15 -12.22 -11.08 -11.03
CA SER A 15 -12.12 -12.20 -10.10
C SER A 15 -11.88 -11.72 -8.67
N VAL A 16 -10.99 -10.74 -8.49
CA VAL A 16 -10.72 -10.10 -7.20
C VAL A 16 -11.97 -9.39 -6.67
N ARG A 17 -12.62 -8.57 -7.49
CA ARG A 17 -13.85 -7.85 -7.10
C ARG A 17 -14.97 -8.81 -6.70
N ARG A 18 -15.19 -9.89 -7.46
CA ARG A 18 -16.20 -10.91 -7.12
C ARG A 18 -15.91 -11.60 -5.79
N PHE A 19 -14.64 -11.96 -5.54
CA PHE A 19 -14.24 -12.53 -4.26
C PHE A 19 -14.51 -11.55 -3.12
N LEU A 20 -14.03 -10.30 -3.24
CA LEU A 20 -14.19 -9.30 -2.20
C LEU A 20 -15.66 -8.95 -1.94
N ALA A 21 -16.49 -8.85 -2.97
CA ALA A 21 -17.92 -8.59 -2.82
C ALA A 21 -18.66 -9.72 -2.09
N ARG A 22 -18.23 -10.97 -2.26
CA ARG A 22 -18.87 -12.14 -1.65
C ARG A 22 -18.36 -12.45 -0.25
N ASP A 23 -17.03 -12.39 -0.05
CA ASP A 23 -16.36 -12.96 1.14
C ASP A 23 -15.66 -11.91 2.02
N TYR A 24 -15.64 -10.65 1.59
CA TYR A 24 -14.95 -9.53 2.26
C TYR A 24 -15.83 -8.28 2.31
N ASP A 25 -17.09 -8.43 2.67
CA ASP A 25 -17.98 -7.29 2.89
C ASP A 25 -17.55 -6.47 4.11
N PHE A 26 -18.24 -5.37 4.36
CA PHE A 26 -17.88 -4.45 5.45
C PHE A 26 -17.99 -5.11 6.84
N GLU A 27 -18.96 -6.01 7.04
CA GLU A 27 -19.13 -6.74 8.31
C GLU A 27 -18.01 -7.78 8.50
N ALA A 28 -17.66 -8.53 7.45
CA ALA A 28 -16.51 -9.43 7.47
C ALA A 28 -15.21 -8.67 7.79
N ARG A 29 -14.99 -7.50 7.17
CA ARG A 29 -13.85 -6.64 7.49
C ARG A 29 -13.85 -6.19 8.95
N LYS A 30 -14.99 -5.77 9.51
CA LYS A 30 -15.09 -5.40 10.94
C LYS A 30 -14.73 -6.57 11.84
N ALA A 31 -15.21 -7.77 11.53
CA ALA A 31 -14.86 -8.96 12.27
C ALA A 31 -13.35 -9.28 12.22
N ILE A 32 -12.71 -9.11 11.05
CA ILE A 32 -11.25 -9.26 10.89
C ILE A 32 -10.50 -8.24 11.76
N LEU A 33 -10.91 -6.98 11.75
CA LEU A 33 -10.28 -5.93 12.57
C LEU A 33 -10.43 -6.16 14.07
N ALA A 34 -11.56 -6.73 14.49
CA ALA A 34 -11.84 -7.06 15.89
C ALA A 34 -11.07 -8.30 16.38
N ALA A 35 -10.61 -9.15 15.46
CA ALA A 35 -9.82 -10.33 15.81
C ALA A 35 -8.44 -9.91 16.34
N GLU A 36 -7.89 -10.70 17.26
CA GLU A 36 -6.57 -10.45 17.87
C GLU A 36 -5.47 -10.24 16.81
N GLN A 37 -5.47 -11.07 15.78
CA GLN A 37 -4.50 -11.01 14.69
C GLN A 37 -4.68 -9.78 13.80
N GLY A 38 -5.92 -9.28 13.63
CA GLY A 38 -6.26 -8.12 12.79
C GLY A 38 -6.07 -8.34 11.29
N TRP A 39 -6.06 -9.59 10.84
CA TRP A 39 -6.03 -10.04 9.45
C TRP A 39 -6.63 -11.44 9.35
N SER A 40 -6.92 -11.92 8.14
CA SER A 40 -7.55 -13.23 7.91
C SER A 40 -6.62 -14.19 7.16
N PRO A 41 -6.12 -15.27 7.81
CA PRO A 41 -5.37 -16.32 7.11
C PRO A 41 -6.15 -16.94 5.95
N ARG A 42 -7.48 -17.05 6.06
CA ARG A 42 -8.34 -17.56 5.00
C ARG A 42 -8.32 -16.63 3.77
N VAL A 43 -8.48 -15.33 3.98
CA VAL A 43 -8.44 -14.34 2.89
C VAL A 43 -7.06 -14.33 2.24
N TRP A 44 -6.00 -14.35 3.03
CA TRP A 44 -4.62 -14.42 2.54
C TRP A 44 -4.37 -15.68 1.70
N GLY A 45 -4.81 -16.84 2.18
CA GLY A 45 -4.72 -18.09 1.42
C GLY A 45 -5.49 -18.05 0.10
N THR A 46 -6.64 -17.36 0.06
CA THR A 46 -7.38 -17.12 -1.18
C THR A 46 -6.61 -16.20 -2.13
N PHE A 47 -5.97 -15.15 -1.64
CA PHE A 47 -5.10 -14.30 -2.48
C PHE A 47 -3.98 -15.11 -3.14
N ALA A 48 -3.34 -16.01 -2.39
CA ALA A 48 -2.32 -16.90 -2.95
C ALA A 48 -2.90 -17.87 -3.98
N GLN A 49 -4.06 -18.48 -3.71
CA GLN A 49 -4.76 -19.36 -4.67
C GLN A 49 -5.16 -18.65 -5.95
N MET A 50 -5.48 -17.35 -5.89
CA MET A 50 -5.74 -16.50 -7.04
C MET A 50 -4.45 -16.04 -7.73
N GLY A 51 -3.28 -16.39 -7.22
CA GLY A 51 -1.98 -16.00 -7.75
C GLY A 51 -1.54 -14.57 -7.42
N LEU A 52 -2.31 -13.82 -6.62
CA LEU A 52 -2.04 -12.40 -6.36
C LEU A 52 -0.67 -12.19 -5.70
N THR A 53 -0.27 -13.07 -4.81
CA THR A 53 1.03 -13.02 -4.11
C THR A 53 2.22 -13.27 -5.03
N GLY A 54 1.99 -13.81 -6.22
CA GLY A 54 3.00 -14.13 -7.23
C GLY A 54 3.11 -13.14 -8.38
N VAL A 55 2.17 -12.19 -8.52
CA VAL A 55 2.09 -11.32 -9.71
C VAL A 55 3.43 -10.67 -10.08
N PRO A 56 4.18 -9.99 -9.18
CA PRO A 56 5.37 -9.24 -9.60
C PRO A 56 6.66 -10.09 -9.65
N PHE A 57 6.59 -11.38 -9.30
CA PHE A 57 7.79 -12.21 -9.22
C PHE A 57 8.01 -13.02 -10.51
N SER A 58 9.30 -13.35 -10.80
CA SER A 58 9.66 -14.12 -11.97
C SER A 58 9.01 -15.51 -11.99
N PRO A 59 8.68 -16.03 -13.17
CA PRO A 59 8.27 -17.44 -13.34
C PRO A 59 9.28 -18.44 -12.79
N ASP A 60 10.57 -18.11 -12.75
CA ASP A 60 11.61 -18.96 -12.16
C ASP A 60 11.39 -19.23 -10.66
N HIS A 61 10.58 -18.40 -10.01
CA HIS A 61 10.22 -18.53 -8.59
C HIS A 61 8.74 -18.83 -8.38
N GLY A 62 8.03 -19.23 -9.46
CA GLY A 62 6.62 -19.55 -9.43
C GLY A 62 5.68 -18.34 -9.58
N GLY A 63 6.22 -17.16 -9.86
CA GLY A 63 5.43 -15.94 -10.12
C GLY A 63 4.99 -15.79 -11.57
N PHE A 64 4.48 -14.61 -11.92
CA PHE A 64 3.91 -14.32 -13.25
C PHE A 64 4.69 -13.26 -14.04
N GLY A 65 5.65 -12.58 -13.43
CA GLY A 65 6.45 -11.52 -14.07
C GLY A 65 5.65 -10.26 -14.41
N GLY A 66 4.53 -10.05 -13.73
CA GLY A 66 3.70 -8.87 -13.91
C GLY A 66 4.30 -7.62 -13.29
N GLY A 67 3.78 -6.45 -13.68
CA GLY A 67 4.24 -5.15 -13.23
C GLY A 67 3.25 -4.40 -12.33
N ALA A 68 3.55 -3.13 -12.10
CA ALA A 68 2.69 -2.22 -11.34
C ALA A 68 1.35 -1.98 -12.05
N VAL A 69 1.31 -2.01 -13.39
CA VAL A 69 0.07 -1.87 -14.18
C VAL A 69 -0.86 -3.06 -13.95
N ASP A 70 -0.32 -4.30 -13.88
CA ASP A 70 -1.11 -5.50 -13.59
C ASP A 70 -1.69 -5.46 -12.18
N LEU A 71 -0.91 -4.94 -11.23
CA LEU A 71 -1.32 -4.79 -9.83
C LEU A 71 -2.26 -3.61 -9.59
N MET A 72 -2.31 -2.63 -10.49
CA MET A 72 -3.11 -1.41 -10.32
C MET A 72 -4.58 -1.74 -10.10
N SER A 73 -5.16 -2.62 -10.93
CA SER A 73 -6.56 -3.03 -10.84
C SER A 73 -6.88 -3.82 -9.56
N VAL A 74 -5.92 -4.61 -9.08
CA VAL A 74 -6.01 -5.36 -7.82
C VAL A 74 -6.02 -4.37 -6.65
N MET A 75 -5.11 -3.39 -6.64
CA MET A 75 -5.02 -2.39 -5.58
C MET A 75 -6.25 -1.46 -5.56
N GLU A 76 -6.81 -1.10 -6.71
CA GLU A 76 -8.11 -0.40 -6.76
C GLU A 76 -9.21 -1.22 -6.08
N ALA A 77 -9.32 -2.51 -6.38
CA ALA A 77 -10.31 -3.39 -5.74
C ALA A 77 -10.06 -3.50 -4.21
N PHE A 78 -8.80 -3.56 -3.78
CA PHE A 78 -8.45 -3.57 -2.37
C PHE A 78 -8.80 -2.25 -1.67
N GLY A 79 -8.58 -1.12 -2.31
CA GLY A 79 -9.00 0.19 -1.82
C GLY A 79 -10.51 0.32 -1.69
N GLU A 80 -11.25 -0.17 -2.69
CA GLU A 80 -12.71 -0.21 -2.68
C GLU A 80 -13.25 -1.06 -1.51
N ALA A 81 -12.65 -2.22 -1.24
CA ALA A 81 -13.02 -3.12 -0.15
C ALA A 81 -12.41 -2.75 1.22
N LEU A 82 -11.40 -1.89 1.26
CA LEU A 82 -10.58 -1.56 2.45
C LEU A 82 -9.87 -2.79 3.02
N VAL A 83 -9.18 -3.54 2.17
CA VAL A 83 -8.43 -4.75 2.51
C VAL A 83 -7.34 -4.43 3.54
N VAL A 84 -7.18 -5.27 4.58
CA VAL A 84 -6.21 -5.07 5.67
C VAL A 84 -5.11 -6.14 5.72
N GLU A 85 -5.18 -7.15 4.88
CA GLU A 85 -4.15 -8.17 4.74
C GLU A 85 -2.80 -7.53 4.30
N PRO A 86 -1.64 -8.10 4.71
CA PRO A 86 -0.32 -7.49 4.52
C PRO A 86 0.21 -7.61 3.07
N TYR A 87 -0.62 -7.28 2.09
CA TYR A 87 -0.32 -7.50 0.67
C TYR A 87 0.82 -6.60 0.20
N LEU A 88 0.64 -5.29 0.23
CA LEU A 88 1.66 -4.34 -0.20
C LEU A 88 2.97 -4.46 0.58
N PRO A 89 2.98 -4.58 1.93
CA PRO A 89 4.20 -4.84 2.68
C PRO A 89 4.96 -6.09 2.24
N THR A 90 4.23 -7.19 1.94
CA THR A 90 4.83 -8.45 1.47
C THR A 90 5.44 -8.29 0.07
N LEU A 91 4.77 -7.59 -0.85
CA LEU A 91 5.33 -7.31 -2.18
C LEU A 91 6.58 -6.45 -2.10
N MET A 92 6.58 -5.38 -1.29
CA MET A 92 7.75 -4.51 -1.09
C MET A 92 8.98 -5.31 -0.66
N ALA A 93 8.83 -6.12 0.36
CA ALA A 93 9.93 -6.94 0.88
C ALA A 93 10.32 -8.05 -0.12
N GLY A 94 9.34 -8.66 -0.79
CA GLY A 94 9.57 -9.67 -1.82
C GLY A 94 10.38 -9.15 -3.00
N LEU A 95 10.17 -7.90 -3.43
CA LEU A 95 10.97 -7.26 -4.50
C LEU A 95 12.44 -7.10 -4.11
N ALA A 96 12.74 -6.79 -2.84
CA ALA A 96 14.12 -6.76 -2.37
C ALA A 96 14.76 -8.16 -2.40
N VAL A 97 14.02 -9.18 -1.96
CA VAL A 97 14.48 -10.57 -2.01
C VAL A 97 14.70 -11.03 -3.46
N ALA A 98 13.83 -10.64 -4.39
CA ALA A 98 13.89 -11.01 -5.81
C ALA A 98 15.20 -10.59 -6.50
N ARG A 99 15.86 -9.54 -5.99
CA ARG A 99 17.14 -9.01 -6.51
C ARG A 99 18.35 -9.65 -5.83
N SER A 100 18.19 -10.69 -5.01
CA SER A 100 19.24 -11.29 -4.21
C SER A 100 19.43 -12.79 -4.51
N ALA A 101 20.57 -13.34 -4.07
CA ALA A 101 20.84 -14.77 -4.12
C ALA A 101 19.84 -15.63 -3.30
N HIS A 102 19.03 -15.01 -2.42
CA HIS A 102 18.05 -15.68 -1.58
C HIS A 102 16.69 -15.85 -2.26
N ALA A 103 16.50 -15.31 -3.47
CA ALA A 103 15.23 -15.37 -4.20
C ALA A 103 14.68 -16.80 -4.32
N ALA A 104 15.51 -17.75 -4.76
CA ALA A 104 15.10 -19.14 -4.97
C ALA A 104 14.67 -19.88 -3.68
N SER A 105 15.15 -19.45 -2.52
CA SER A 105 14.81 -20.08 -1.24
C SER A 105 13.61 -19.47 -0.54
N VAL A 106 13.27 -18.20 -0.84
CA VAL A 106 12.24 -17.45 -0.10
C VAL A 106 10.99 -17.21 -0.95
N LEU A 107 11.15 -16.79 -2.21
CA LEU A 107 10.02 -16.37 -3.04
C LEU A 107 8.98 -17.46 -3.32
N PRO A 108 9.33 -18.74 -3.52
CA PRO A 108 8.29 -19.78 -3.68
C PRO A 108 7.31 -19.83 -2.51
N GLY A 109 7.82 -19.67 -1.27
CA GLY A 109 6.97 -19.58 -0.08
C GLY A 109 6.08 -18.33 -0.05
N VAL A 110 6.58 -17.21 -0.58
CA VAL A 110 5.78 -15.97 -0.71
C VAL A 110 4.69 -16.13 -1.76
N VAL A 111 5.02 -16.68 -2.92
CA VAL A 111 4.07 -16.94 -4.01
C VAL A 111 2.95 -17.89 -3.57
N GLU A 112 3.30 -18.93 -2.82
CA GLU A 112 2.34 -19.86 -2.24
C GLU A 112 1.54 -19.31 -1.04
N GLY A 113 1.84 -18.07 -0.60
CA GLY A 113 1.21 -17.44 0.56
C GLY A 113 1.61 -18.03 1.91
N LYS A 114 2.59 -18.92 1.94
CA LYS A 114 3.09 -19.58 3.16
C LYS A 114 4.03 -18.67 3.95
N THR A 115 4.76 -17.78 3.26
CA THR A 115 5.72 -16.85 3.85
C THR A 115 5.23 -15.43 3.63
N ARG A 116 5.08 -14.66 4.72
CA ARG A 116 4.75 -13.23 4.70
C ARG A 116 5.99 -12.45 5.05
N LEU A 117 6.20 -11.38 4.31
CA LEU A 117 7.33 -10.48 4.50
C LEU A 117 6.85 -9.08 4.89
N ALA A 118 7.70 -8.30 5.54
CA ALA A 118 7.46 -6.87 5.70
C ALA A 118 8.76 -6.08 5.48
N PHE A 119 8.61 -4.85 4.99
CA PHE A 119 9.72 -3.96 4.65
C PHE A 119 9.99 -2.98 5.79
N ALA A 120 11.04 -3.20 6.55
CA ALA A 120 11.42 -2.46 7.74
C ALA A 120 12.49 -1.39 7.41
N HIS A 121 12.06 -0.22 6.92
CA HIS A 121 12.94 0.88 6.55
C HIS A 121 12.78 2.08 7.49
N ALA A 122 11.56 2.53 7.74
CA ALA A 122 11.28 3.74 8.49
C ALA A 122 11.84 3.72 9.92
N GLU A 123 12.33 4.86 10.37
CA GLU A 123 12.86 5.07 11.73
C GLU A 123 12.28 6.33 12.37
N ARG A 124 12.27 6.38 13.70
CA ARG A 124 11.82 7.56 14.44
C ARG A 124 12.71 8.75 14.11
N GLY A 125 12.08 9.87 13.75
CA GLY A 125 12.78 11.11 13.41
C GLY A 125 13.28 11.21 11.97
N ALA A 126 13.34 10.11 11.21
CA ALA A 126 13.73 10.13 9.80
C ALA A 126 12.65 10.76 8.89
N ARG A 127 11.39 10.77 9.31
CA ARG A 127 10.24 11.15 8.48
C ARG A 127 10.28 10.40 7.15
N TYR A 128 10.50 11.10 6.04
CA TYR A 128 10.51 10.53 4.68
C TYR A 128 11.90 10.48 4.04
N ASP A 129 12.95 10.85 4.79
CA ASP A 129 14.33 10.78 4.28
C ASP A 129 14.82 9.32 4.26
N LEU A 130 14.92 8.75 3.08
CA LEU A 130 15.37 7.36 2.88
C LEU A 130 16.84 7.15 3.22
N CYS A 131 17.65 8.23 3.29
CA CYS A 131 19.06 8.15 3.70
C CYS A 131 19.23 8.15 5.22
N ALA A 132 18.22 8.58 5.98
CA ALA A 132 18.28 8.72 7.43
C ALA A 132 18.07 7.38 8.13
N VAL A 133 19.05 6.49 8.01
CA VAL A 133 19.07 5.15 8.62
C VAL A 133 20.09 5.13 9.74
N SER A 134 19.65 4.85 10.98
CA SER A 134 20.48 4.74 12.18
C SER A 134 20.70 3.29 12.64
N ALA A 135 19.80 2.37 12.31
CA ALA A 135 19.98 0.94 12.52
C ALA A 135 21.27 0.47 11.83
N ARG A 136 22.02 -0.39 12.47
CA ARG A 136 23.36 -0.81 12.03
C ARG A 136 23.41 -2.29 11.73
N ALA A 137 24.22 -2.65 10.73
CA ALA A 137 24.61 -4.01 10.45
C ALA A 137 26.12 -4.14 10.59
N ARG A 138 26.58 -5.17 11.30
CA ARG A 138 28.01 -5.48 11.44
C ARG A 138 28.26 -6.97 11.26
N ARG A 139 29.49 -7.30 10.85
CA ARG A 139 29.94 -8.70 10.83
C ARG A 139 30.43 -9.10 12.20
N THR A 140 30.08 -10.30 12.62
CA THR A 140 30.66 -10.97 13.78
C THR A 140 32.07 -11.49 13.44
N MET A 141 32.83 -11.96 14.45
CA MET A 141 34.10 -12.62 14.22
C MET A 141 33.97 -13.91 13.38
N ALA A 142 32.81 -14.55 13.39
CA ALA A 142 32.49 -15.70 12.56
C ALA A 142 32.08 -15.32 11.12
N GLY A 143 32.06 -14.02 10.77
CA GLY A 143 31.73 -13.54 9.44
C GLY A 143 30.21 -13.39 9.17
N GLU A 144 29.34 -13.70 10.14
CA GLU A 144 27.89 -13.56 10.04
C GLU A 144 27.48 -12.10 10.19
N TRP A 145 26.42 -11.68 9.50
CA TRP A 145 25.81 -10.38 9.71
C TRP A 145 24.84 -10.39 10.88
N VAL A 146 24.90 -9.35 11.68
CA VAL A 146 23.94 -9.08 12.77
C VAL A 146 23.43 -7.64 12.71
N LEU A 147 22.16 -7.46 13.05
CA LEU A 147 21.45 -6.17 13.07
C LEU A 147 21.31 -5.66 14.50
N GLU A 148 21.49 -4.37 14.68
CA GLU A 148 21.28 -3.64 15.93
C GLU A 148 20.54 -2.32 15.65
N GLY A 149 19.58 -1.98 16.50
CA GLY A 149 18.76 -0.76 16.37
C GLY A 149 17.26 -1.02 16.37
N GLU A 150 16.49 -0.04 15.96
CA GLU A 150 15.05 -0.14 15.92
C GLU A 150 14.48 0.42 14.61
N LYS A 151 13.32 -0.10 14.20
CA LYS A 151 12.51 0.43 13.11
C LYS A 151 11.16 0.87 13.65
N ALA A 152 10.48 1.75 12.94
CA ALA A 152 9.22 2.31 13.38
C ALA A 152 8.15 2.19 12.28
N MET A 153 6.90 2.00 12.70
CA MET A 153 5.74 1.93 11.80
C MET A 153 5.90 0.92 10.65
N VAL A 154 6.50 -0.23 10.94
CA VAL A 154 6.65 -1.28 9.95
C VAL A 154 5.29 -1.93 9.70
N ALA A 155 4.66 -1.54 8.59
CA ALA A 155 3.37 -2.08 8.18
C ALA A 155 3.48 -3.59 7.93
N GLY A 156 2.51 -4.36 8.42
CA GLY A 156 2.49 -5.80 8.27
C GLY A 156 3.48 -6.58 9.16
N ALA A 157 4.36 -5.90 9.90
CA ALA A 157 5.34 -6.60 10.75
C ALA A 157 4.73 -7.58 11.75
N PRO A 158 3.59 -7.30 12.43
CA PRO A 158 2.98 -8.28 13.33
C PRO A 158 2.56 -9.59 12.66
N MET A 159 2.41 -9.58 11.34
CA MET A 159 1.96 -10.70 10.52
C MET A 159 3.10 -11.37 9.74
N ALA A 160 4.28 -10.73 9.69
CA ALA A 160 5.41 -11.16 8.88
C ALA A 160 6.23 -12.26 9.57
N ASP A 161 6.63 -13.24 8.78
CA ASP A 161 7.55 -14.30 9.20
C ASP A 161 9.01 -13.81 9.16
N HIS A 162 9.34 -12.95 8.16
CA HIS A 162 10.64 -12.32 8.02
C HIS A 162 10.51 -10.84 7.69
N LEU A 163 11.54 -10.06 8.03
CA LEU A 163 11.67 -8.65 7.72
C LEU A 163 12.81 -8.42 6.73
N VAL A 164 12.56 -7.59 5.72
CA VAL A 164 13.63 -6.95 4.95
C VAL A 164 13.95 -5.63 5.62
N VAL A 165 15.16 -5.51 6.15
CA VAL A 165 15.58 -4.41 7.02
C VAL A 165 16.68 -3.60 6.33
N SER A 166 16.49 -2.28 6.22
CA SER A 166 17.59 -1.39 5.85
C SER A 166 18.47 -1.12 7.07
N ALA A 167 19.78 -1.21 6.91
CA ALA A 167 20.72 -0.92 7.99
C ALA A 167 22.00 -0.29 7.42
N ARG A 168 22.65 0.53 8.23
CA ARG A 168 23.91 1.18 7.88
C ARG A 168 25.08 0.26 8.13
N THR A 169 25.92 0.13 7.12
CA THR A 169 27.24 -0.52 7.19
C THR A 169 28.35 0.53 7.00
N VAL A 170 29.59 0.08 6.92
CA VAL A 170 30.73 0.94 6.53
C VAL A 170 30.64 1.42 5.08
N ASP A 171 29.93 0.67 4.24
CA ASP A 171 29.76 0.94 2.80
C ASP A 171 28.53 1.80 2.49
N GLY A 172 27.69 2.10 3.49
CA GLY A 172 26.45 2.86 3.32
C GLY A 172 25.20 2.14 3.83
N VAL A 173 24.04 2.49 3.27
CA VAL A 173 22.76 1.84 3.57
C VAL A 173 22.62 0.59 2.71
N GLU A 174 22.39 -0.53 3.37
CA GLU A 174 22.25 -1.86 2.77
C GLU A 174 20.97 -2.52 3.24
N LEU A 175 20.52 -3.55 2.54
CA LEU A 175 19.34 -4.34 2.87
C LEU A 175 19.73 -5.71 3.43
N PHE A 176 18.94 -6.18 4.37
CA PHE A 176 19.14 -7.46 5.06
C PHE A 176 17.83 -8.20 5.23
N LEU A 177 17.83 -9.51 4.99
CA LEU A 177 16.76 -10.41 5.36
C LEU A 177 17.03 -10.96 6.76
N ALA A 178 16.10 -10.76 7.68
CA ALA A 178 16.19 -11.22 9.07
C ALA A 178 14.91 -11.93 9.50
N GLY A 179 14.97 -12.76 10.53
CA GLY A 179 13.80 -13.20 11.27
C GLY A 179 13.05 -12.00 11.84
N ASN A 180 11.78 -12.19 12.17
CA ASN A 180 11.01 -11.14 12.83
C ASN A 180 11.25 -11.18 14.35
N PRO A 181 12.00 -10.24 14.95
CA PRO A 181 12.28 -10.26 16.38
C PRO A 181 11.05 -9.88 17.22
N GLY A 182 9.95 -9.50 16.55
CA GLY A 182 8.82 -8.88 17.21
C GLY A 182 9.10 -7.41 17.58
N GLY A 183 8.17 -6.82 18.33
CA GLY A 183 8.26 -5.43 18.74
C GLY A 183 6.92 -4.94 19.28
N ARG A 184 6.84 -3.64 19.58
CA ARG A 184 5.58 -3.03 19.99
C ARG A 184 4.62 -3.01 18.81
N ALA A 185 3.60 -3.87 18.86
CA ALA A 185 2.53 -3.93 17.87
C ALA A 185 1.38 -2.97 18.22
N TYR A 186 0.75 -2.41 17.19
CA TYR A 186 -0.40 -1.50 17.31
C TYR A 186 -1.21 -1.46 16.01
N SER A 187 -2.40 -0.87 16.09
CA SER A 187 -3.22 -0.56 14.91
C SER A 187 -3.02 0.90 14.50
N THR A 188 -2.95 1.14 13.20
CA THR A 188 -2.99 2.49 12.64
C THR A 188 -4.42 3.04 12.60
N LEU A 189 -4.59 4.30 12.22
CA LEU A 189 -5.91 4.97 12.20
C LEU A 189 -6.96 4.23 11.36
N ASP A 190 -6.53 3.57 10.28
CA ASP A 190 -7.37 2.80 9.36
C ASP A 190 -7.58 1.34 9.78
N GLY A 191 -6.99 0.94 10.92
CA GLY A 191 -7.08 -0.40 11.49
C GLY A 191 -6.03 -1.38 11.01
N MET A 192 -5.15 -1.00 10.09
CA MET A 192 -4.05 -1.88 9.66
C MET A 192 -3.05 -2.11 10.80
N ARG A 193 -2.34 -3.22 10.76
CA ARG A 193 -1.38 -3.59 11.81
C ARG A 193 0.02 -3.14 11.44
N ALA A 194 0.71 -2.55 12.42
CA ALA A 194 2.12 -2.17 12.32
C ALA A 194 2.84 -2.51 13.63
N ALA A 195 4.16 -2.56 13.58
CA ALA A 195 5.00 -2.71 14.77
C ALA A 195 6.26 -1.87 14.67
N ASP A 196 6.89 -1.67 15.84
CA ASP A 196 8.22 -1.09 15.98
C ASP A 196 9.21 -2.22 16.38
N PRO A 197 9.81 -2.96 15.43
CA PRO A 197 10.74 -4.04 15.74
C PRO A 197 12.07 -3.51 16.29
N VAL A 198 12.63 -4.26 17.26
CA VAL A 198 13.89 -3.93 17.92
C VAL A 198 14.88 -5.06 17.70
N PHE A 199 16.01 -4.75 17.07
CA PHE A 199 17.09 -5.69 16.75
C PHE A 199 18.19 -5.63 17.80
N LYS A 200 18.51 -6.78 18.41
CA LYS A 200 19.54 -6.93 19.44
C LYS A 200 20.52 -7.99 19.01
N ALA A 201 21.43 -7.65 18.09
CA ALA A 201 22.34 -8.58 17.43
C ALA A 201 21.59 -9.71 16.68
N GLU A 202 20.48 -9.37 16.02
CA GLU A 202 19.66 -10.29 15.24
C GLU A 202 20.42 -10.78 14.01
N LYS A 203 20.50 -12.11 13.81
CA LYS A 203 21.15 -12.69 12.63
C LYS A 203 20.41 -12.29 11.36
N ALA A 204 21.19 -11.94 10.33
CA ALA A 204 20.64 -11.50 9.07
C ALA A 204 21.47 -11.95 7.88
N GLN A 205 20.84 -11.98 6.72
CA GLN A 205 21.45 -12.27 5.43
C GLN A 205 21.45 -10.98 4.60
N ARG A 206 22.61 -10.56 4.08
CA ARG A 206 22.70 -9.37 3.25
C ARG A 206 22.01 -9.62 1.92
N LEU A 207 21.22 -8.63 1.48
CA LEU A 207 20.63 -8.53 0.17
C LEU A 207 21.40 -7.51 -0.68
N ASP A 208 21.28 -7.64 -2.00
CA ASP A 208 21.90 -6.70 -2.93
C ASP A 208 21.01 -5.47 -3.17
N GLY A 209 21.59 -4.38 -3.69
CA GLY A 209 20.84 -3.22 -4.20
C GLY A 209 20.90 -1.94 -3.36
N GLY A 210 21.18 -2.04 -2.06
CA GLY A 210 21.42 -0.86 -1.21
C GLY A 210 20.32 0.19 -1.27
N LEU A 211 20.69 1.47 -1.12
CA LEU A 211 19.76 2.61 -1.09
C LEU A 211 18.97 2.77 -2.41
N ALA A 212 19.62 2.50 -3.55
CA ALA A 212 18.94 2.62 -4.86
C ALA A 212 17.73 1.66 -4.97
N LEU A 213 17.85 0.45 -4.42
CA LEU A 213 16.75 -0.50 -4.36
C LEU A 213 15.67 -0.06 -3.36
N VAL A 214 16.04 0.56 -2.23
CA VAL A 214 15.07 1.16 -1.30
C VAL A 214 14.22 2.22 -2.01
N GLU A 215 14.84 3.09 -2.81
CA GLU A 215 14.14 4.10 -3.60
C GLU A 215 13.20 3.47 -4.64
N GLU A 216 13.67 2.46 -5.36
CA GLU A 216 12.87 1.74 -6.37
C GLU A 216 11.62 1.09 -5.74
N ILE A 217 11.80 0.38 -4.62
CA ILE A 217 10.71 -0.26 -3.88
C ILE A 217 9.74 0.77 -3.32
N THR A 218 10.24 1.90 -2.83
CA THR A 218 9.40 2.98 -2.31
C THR A 218 8.57 3.62 -3.42
N ASP A 219 9.15 3.85 -4.60
CA ASP A 219 8.43 4.36 -5.76
C ASP A 219 7.34 3.38 -6.23
N PHE A 220 7.68 2.08 -6.33
CA PHE A 220 6.71 1.03 -6.65
C PHE A 220 5.55 1.00 -5.65
N ALA A 221 5.86 0.99 -4.36
CA ALA A 221 4.84 0.98 -3.32
C ALA A 221 3.97 2.25 -3.32
N THR A 222 4.57 3.41 -3.61
CA THR A 222 3.86 4.68 -3.72
C THR A 222 2.87 4.66 -4.89
N ALA A 223 3.27 4.13 -6.06
CA ALA A 223 2.37 3.99 -7.21
C ALA A 223 1.18 3.06 -6.90
N LEU A 224 1.42 1.92 -6.23
CA LEU A 224 0.36 0.99 -5.82
C LEU A 224 -0.54 1.57 -4.72
N ALA A 225 0.00 2.32 -3.76
CA ALA A 225 -0.81 3.03 -2.77
C ALA A 225 -1.68 4.13 -3.42
N CYS A 226 -1.20 4.76 -4.50
CA CYS A 226 -2.02 5.68 -5.30
C CYS A 226 -3.19 4.95 -5.98
N ALA A 227 -2.96 3.76 -6.52
CA ALA A 227 -4.02 2.93 -7.09
C ALA A 227 -5.06 2.48 -6.04
N GLU A 228 -4.60 2.07 -4.85
CA GLU A 228 -5.48 1.76 -3.74
C GLU A 228 -6.36 2.96 -3.35
N ALA A 229 -5.76 4.15 -3.27
CA ALA A 229 -6.51 5.37 -2.98
C ALA A 229 -7.59 5.66 -4.03
N VAL A 230 -7.34 5.40 -5.32
CA VAL A 230 -8.34 5.56 -6.39
C VAL A 230 -9.55 4.67 -6.12
N GLY A 231 -9.34 3.40 -5.75
CA GLY A 231 -10.45 2.50 -5.40
C GLY A 231 -11.25 2.98 -4.19
N ALA A 232 -10.56 3.42 -3.13
CA ALA A 232 -11.22 3.97 -1.95
C ALA A 232 -12.00 5.27 -2.25
N MET A 233 -11.42 6.16 -3.08
CA MET A 233 -12.09 7.39 -3.52
C MET A 233 -13.31 7.08 -4.40
N LYS A 234 -13.21 6.10 -5.29
CA LYS A 234 -14.33 5.63 -6.12
C LYS A 234 -15.48 5.17 -5.24
N PHE A 235 -15.22 4.32 -4.25
CA PHE A 235 -16.24 3.90 -3.28
C PHE A 235 -16.89 5.09 -2.59
N ALA A 236 -16.09 6.06 -2.12
CA ALA A 236 -16.61 7.27 -1.47
C ALA A 236 -17.54 8.08 -2.39
N CYS A 237 -17.18 8.29 -3.66
CA CYS A 237 -17.99 9.00 -4.64
C CYS A 237 -19.30 8.27 -4.93
N ASP A 238 -19.23 6.97 -5.25
CA ASP A 238 -20.40 6.16 -5.62
C ASP A 238 -21.40 6.07 -4.46
N THR A 239 -20.92 5.78 -3.25
CA THR A 239 -21.76 5.69 -2.06
C THR A 239 -22.39 7.03 -1.71
N THR A 240 -21.65 8.13 -1.86
CA THR A 240 -22.20 9.48 -1.64
C THR A 240 -23.27 9.82 -2.65
N LEU A 241 -23.08 9.49 -3.94
CA LEU A 241 -24.09 9.68 -4.98
C LEU A 241 -25.40 8.96 -4.63
N GLU A 242 -25.31 7.67 -4.25
CA GLU A 242 -26.51 6.88 -3.90
C GLU A 242 -27.18 7.41 -2.61
N TYR A 243 -26.39 7.86 -1.63
CA TYR A 243 -26.96 8.49 -0.44
C TYR A 243 -27.71 9.77 -0.77
N LEU A 244 -27.17 10.65 -1.63
CA LEU A 244 -27.84 11.89 -2.04
C LEU A 244 -29.13 11.64 -2.82
N LYS A 245 -29.20 10.55 -3.62
CA LYS A 245 -30.40 10.14 -4.35
C LYS A 245 -31.50 9.60 -3.44
N THR A 246 -31.13 8.94 -2.34
CA THR A 246 -32.09 8.21 -1.48
C THR A 246 -32.49 8.98 -0.24
N ARG A 247 -31.60 9.78 0.36
CA ARG A 247 -31.85 10.56 1.57
C ARG A 247 -32.82 11.70 1.29
N LYS A 248 -33.92 11.76 2.04
CA LYS A 248 -34.91 12.83 1.90
C LYS A 248 -34.82 13.81 3.06
N GLN A 249 -34.84 15.10 2.75
CA GLN A 249 -35.06 16.24 3.66
C GLN A 249 -35.85 17.31 2.93
N PHE A 250 -36.60 18.13 3.67
CA PHE A 250 -37.49 19.17 3.08
C PHE A 250 -38.47 18.64 2.02
N GLY A 251 -38.89 17.38 2.16
CA GLY A 251 -39.84 16.73 1.28
C GLY A 251 -39.29 16.15 -0.04
N VAL A 252 -38.00 16.33 -0.32
CA VAL A 252 -37.34 15.88 -1.57
C VAL A 252 -36.04 15.11 -1.27
N PRO A 253 -35.54 14.30 -2.24
CA PRO A 253 -34.18 13.79 -2.16
C PRO A 253 -33.16 14.95 -2.07
N ILE A 254 -32.16 14.85 -1.18
CA ILE A 254 -31.23 15.96 -0.98
C ILE A 254 -30.30 16.19 -2.20
N GLY A 255 -30.13 15.20 -3.05
CA GLY A 255 -29.42 15.31 -4.34
C GLY A 255 -30.14 16.23 -5.37
N SER A 256 -31.38 16.69 -5.11
CA SER A 256 -32.04 17.71 -5.93
C SER A 256 -31.48 19.13 -5.72
N PHE A 257 -30.72 19.36 -4.63
CA PHE A 257 -30.17 20.68 -4.35
C PHE A 257 -28.85 20.88 -5.12
N GLN A 258 -28.78 21.91 -5.95
CA GLN A 258 -27.62 22.22 -6.81
C GLN A 258 -26.32 22.35 -6.00
N ALA A 259 -26.37 22.92 -4.79
CA ALA A 259 -25.18 23.04 -3.94
C ALA A 259 -24.52 21.69 -3.64
N LEU A 260 -25.30 20.60 -3.48
CA LEU A 260 -24.78 19.25 -3.26
C LEU A 260 -24.34 18.60 -4.56
N GLN A 261 -25.04 18.88 -5.66
CA GLN A 261 -24.65 18.40 -7.00
C GLN A 261 -23.28 18.92 -7.41
N HIS A 262 -23.00 20.22 -7.22
CA HIS A 262 -21.72 20.82 -7.55
C HIS A 262 -20.57 20.18 -6.75
N ARG A 263 -20.76 19.98 -5.44
CA ARG A 263 -19.75 19.31 -4.60
C ARG A 263 -19.47 17.88 -5.07
N LEU A 264 -20.51 17.12 -5.44
CA LEU A 264 -20.33 15.78 -5.97
C LEU A 264 -19.60 15.77 -7.32
N VAL A 265 -19.88 16.74 -8.19
CA VAL A 265 -19.16 16.91 -9.47
C VAL A 265 -17.67 17.20 -9.21
N ASP A 266 -17.34 18.05 -8.24
CA ASP A 266 -15.95 18.35 -7.87
C ASP A 266 -15.24 17.08 -7.35
N MET A 267 -15.92 16.25 -6.54
CA MET A 267 -15.40 14.94 -6.12
C MET A 267 -15.10 14.03 -7.32
N PHE A 268 -16.02 13.96 -8.29
CA PHE A 268 -15.85 13.14 -9.49
C PHE A 268 -14.67 13.62 -10.36
N ILE A 269 -14.55 14.93 -10.57
CA ILE A 269 -13.41 15.51 -11.31
C ILE A 269 -12.10 15.17 -10.61
N ALA A 270 -12.04 15.30 -9.28
CA ALA A 270 -10.85 14.97 -8.50
C ALA A 270 -10.49 13.47 -8.60
N LEU A 271 -11.50 12.58 -8.63
CA LEU A 271 -11.31 11.13 -8.80
C LEU A 271 -10.71 10.80 -10.17
N GLU A 272 -11.26 11.35 -11.26
CA GLU A 272 -10.78 11.06 -12.62
C GLU A 272 -9.34 11.58 -12.86
N GLN A 273 -9.01 12.75 -12.30
CA GLN A 273 -7.64 13.25 -12.31
C GLN A 273 -6.69 12.36 -11.50
N ALA A 274 -7.13 11.88 -10.33
CA ALA A 274 -6.36 10.98 -9.48
C ALA A 274 -6.09 9.63 -10.17
N ARG A 275 -7.11 9.05 -10.83
CA ARG A 275 -6.99 7.82 -11.62
C ARG A 275 -5.96 7.96 -12.73
N SER A 276 -6.01 9.05 -13.50
CA SER A 276 -5.06 9.33 -14.57
C SER A 276 -3.63 9.40 -14.07
N MET A 277 -3.42 10.01 -12.89
CA MET A 277 -2.09 10.12 -12.29
C MET A 277 -1.59 8.80 -11.71
N ALA A 278 -2.44 7.97 -11.11
CA ALA A 278 -2.08 6.64 -10.66
C ALA A 278 -1.66 5.74 -11.84
N CYS A 279 -2.41 5.80 -12.95
CA CYS A 279 -2.07 5.09 -14.18
C CYS A 279 -0.70 5.54 -14.74
N LEU A 280 -0.44 6.85 -14.78
CA LEU A 280 0.87 7.38 -15.18
C LEU A 280 2.00 6.83 -14.30
N ALA A 281 1.83 6.83 -12.97
CA ALA A 281 2.84 6.34 -12.04
C ALA A 281 3.12 4.84 -12.25
N CYS A 282 2.08 4.00 -12.30
CA CYS A 282 2.23 2.55 -12.54
C CYS A 282 2.89 2.28 -13.90
N SER A 283 2.48 2.97 -14.98
CA SER A 283 3.12 2.84 -16.28
C SER A 283 4.61 3.19 -16.28
N ARG A 284 5.01 4.20 -15.50
CA ARG A 284 6.43 4.61 -15.41
C ARG A 284 7.25 3.65 -14.55
N ILE A 285 6.65 3.00 -13.57
CA ILE A 285 7.31 1.92 -12.80
C ILE A 285 7.69 0.75 -13.72
N ASP A 286 6.81 0.37 -14.65
CA ASP A 286 7.02 -0.80 -15.51
C ASP A 286 7.91 -0.52 -16.73
N GLN A 287 8.16 0.75 -17.05
CA GLN A 287 9.03 1.09 -18.16
C GLN A 287 10.51 1.03 -17.75
N PRO A 288 11.35 0.31 -18.52
CA PRO A 288 12.79 0.42 -18.35
C PRO A 288 13.21 1.86 -18.69
N GLY A 289 13.97 2.53 -17.83
CA GLY A 289 14.37 3.89 -18.12
C GLY A 289 15.00 4.64 -16.96
N ASP A 290 14.99 5.95 -17.07
CA ASP A 290 15.60 6.87 -16.13
C ASP A 290 14.86 6.86 -14.79
N SER A 291 15.60 6.56 -13.73
CA SER A 291 15.10 6.62 -12.33
C SER A 291 14.51 8.00 -11.96
N ARG A 292 15.04 9.06 -12.58
CA ARG A 292 14.56 10.44 -12.40
C ARG A 292 13.15 10.62 -12.97
N GLU A 293 12.88 10.11 -14.19
CA GLU A 293 11.53 10.18 -14.78
C GLU A 293 10.52 9.37 -13.96
N ARG A 294 10.90 8.18 -13.48
CA ARG A 294 10.10 7.38 -12.57
C ARG A 294 9.76 8.18 -11.31
N ALA A 295 10.77 8.71 -10.64
CA ALA A 295 10.63 9.48 -9.41
C ALA A 295 9.74 10.72 -9.60
N ARG A 296 9.85 11.43 -10.73
CA ARG A 296 8.99 12.57 -11.08
C ARG A 296 7.54 12.15 -11.25
N ALA A 297 7.27 11.10 -12.02
CA ALA A 297 5.91 10.62 -12.26
C ALA A 297 5.23 10.14 -10.97
N VAL A 298 5.95 9.36 -10.16
CA VAL A 298 5.45 8.88 -8.86
C VAL A 298 5.17 10.04 -7.89
N SER A 299 6.08 11.02 -7.83
CA SER A 299 5.88 12.19 -6.96
C SER A 299 4.70 13.04 -7.41
N ALA A 300 4.57 13.30 -8.72
CA ALA A 300 3.42 14.04 -9.27
C ALA A 300 2.08 13.32 -8.97
N ALA A 301 2.05 12.00 -9.13
CA ALA A 301 0.87 11.20 -8.80
C ALA A 301 0.54 11.29 -7.31
N LYS A 302 1.52 11.13 -6.43
CA LYS A 302 1.30 11.15 -4.99
C LYS A 302 0.80 12.51 -4.48
N ILE A 303 1.29 13.62 -5.03
CA ILE A 303 0.78 14.98 -4.74
C ILE A 303 -0.72 15.03 -5.06
N LYS A 304 -1.09 14.66 -6.28
CA LYS A 304 -2.49 14.71 -6.72
C LYS A 304 -3.38 13.77 -5.92
N ILE A 305 -2.90 12.56 -5.65
CA ILE A 305 -3.62 11.57 -4.83
C ILE A 305 -3.85 12.08 -3.41
N ALA A 306 -2.86 12.67 -2.76
CA ALA A 306 -2.99 13.17 -1.40
C ALA A 306 -4.06 14.29 -1.31
N ASP A 307 -4.04 15.22 -2.28
CA ASP A 307 -5.04 16.30 -2.35
C ASP A 307 -6.44 15.76 -2.66
N SER A 308 -6.56 14.88 -3.66
CA SER A 308 -7.86 14.28 -4.03
C SER A 308 -8.43 13.41 -2.91
N ALA A 309 -7.59 12.61 -2.24
CA ALA A 309 -7.98 11.77 -1.11
C ALA A 309 -8.53 12.60 0.05
N ARG A 310 -7.87 13.70 0.39
CA ARG A 310 -8.33 14.64 1.41
C ARG A 310 -9.67 15.26 1.02
N HIS A 311 -9.76 15.82 -0.19
CA HIS A 311 -10.98 16.47 -0.68
C HIS A 311 -12.15 15.49 -0.70
N ILE A 312 -12.03 14.36 -1.40
CA ILE A 312 -13.13 13.39 -1.58
C ILE A 312 -13.57 12.79 -0.25
N SER A 313 -12.62 12.43 0.62
CA SER A 313 -12.99 11.81 1.90
C SER A 313 -13.72 12.76 2.84
N GLN A 314 -13.30 14.03 2.90
CA GLN A 314 -13.95 15.06 3.70
C GLN A 314 -15.33 15.42 3.13
N GLU A 315 -15.45 15.56 1.80
CA GLU A 315 -16.73 15.81 1.15
C GLU A 315 -17.72 14.65 1.34
N ALA A 316 -17.25 13.40 1.21
CA ALA A 316 -18.09 12.23 1.47
C ALA A 316 -18.65 12.23 2.89
N VAL A 317 -17.79 12.46 3.91
CA VAL A 317 -18.24 12.57 5.31
C VAL A 317 -19.23 13.71 5.48
N GLN A 318 -18.94 14.90 4.94
CA GLN A 318 -19.82 16.07 5.05
C GLN A 318 -21.18 15.84 4.40
N LEU A 319 -21.23 15.23 3.22
CA LEU A 319 -22.45 14.97 2.47
C LEU A 319 -23.32 13.86 3.09
N HIS A 320 -22.74 12.95 3.87
CA HIS A 320 -23.47 11.99 4.72
C HIS A 320 -23.93 12.59 6.05
N GLY A 321 -23.45 13.78 6.42
CA GLY A 321 -23.75 14.42 7.70
C GLY A 321 -23.27 13.60 8.90
N GLY A 322 -24.00 13.61 10.01
CA GLY A 322 -23.63 12.88 11.22
C GLY A 322 -23.35 11.39 11.01
N MET A 323 -24.06 10.75 10.08
CA MET A 323 -23.83 9.34 9.74
C MET A 323 -22.46 9.09 9.11
N GLY A 324 -21.90 10.06 8.40
CA GLY A 324 -20.57 9.95 7.79
C GLY A 324 -19.42 9.81 8.80
N MET A 325 -19.66 10.14 10.08
CA MET A 325 -18.69 9.98 11.19
C MET A 325 -18.89 8.69 11.99
N SER A 326 -19.98 7.96 11.74
CA SER A 326 -20.28 6.72 12.47
C SER A 326 -19.37 5.58 12.05
N ASP A 327 -18.93 4.76 13.02
CA ASP A 327 -18.20 3.50 12.75
C ASP A 327 -19.07 2.43 12.06
N GLU A 328 -20.36 2.64 12.02
CA GLU A 328 -21.29 1.73 11.36
C GLU A 328 -21.28 1.89 9.83
N LEU A 329 -20.83 3.04 9.31
CA LEU A 329 -20.73 3.27 7.87
C LEU A 329 -19.30 3.14 7.35
N LYS A 330 -19.15 2.41 6.26
CA LYS A 330 -17.88 2.21 5.57
C LYS A 330 -17.24 3.54 5.12
N VAL A 331 -18.02 4.60 4.90
CA VAL A 331 -17.52 5.94 4.54
C VAL A 331 -16.53 6.48 5.56
N SER A 332 -16.79 6.33 6.87
CA SER A 332 -15.86 6.77 7.93
C SER A 332 -14.56 5.98 7.92
N HIS A 333 -14.60 4.70 7.62
CA HIS A 333 -13.41 3.85 7.47
C HIS A 333 -12.63 4.21 6.21
N THR A 334 -13.33 4.53 5.12
CA THR A 334 -12.72 5.04 3.88
C THR A 334 -11.99 6.36 4.12
N PHE A 335 -12.59 7.28 4.88
CA PHE A 335 -11.94 8.53 5.29
C PHE A 335 -10.63 8.27 6.05
N ARG A 336 -10.63 7.33 7.01
CA ARG A 336 -9.43 6.98 7.78
C ARG A 336 -8.34 6.37 6.87
N ARG A 337 -8.72 5.46 5.96
CA ARG A 337 -7.76 4.85 5.02
C ARG A 337 -7.15 5.89 4.09
N LEU A 338 -7.94 6.75 3.49
CA LEU A 338 -7.47 7.83 2.61
C LEU A 338 -6.59 8.83 3.37
N THR A 339 -6.88 9.12 4.64
CA THR A 339 -6.03 9.94 5.51
C THR A 339 -4.65 9.30 5.73
N VAL A 340 -4.60 7.98 5.98
CA VAL A 340 -3.33 7.25 6.14
C VAL A 340 -2.56 7.21 4.82
N ILE A 341 -3.20 6.88 3.70
CA ILE A 341 -2.54 6.83 2.39
C ILE A 341 -1.97 8.21 2.01
N ALA A 342 -2.64 9.31 2.34
CA ALA A 342 -2.16 10.65 2.03
C ALA A 342 -0.79 10.96 2.66
N GLY A 343 -0.50 10.40 3.85
CA GLY A 343 0.80 10.53 4.53
C GLY A 343 1.75 9.35 4.38
N GLN A 344 1.28 8.19 3.91
CA GLN A 344 2.11 6.99 3.78
C GLN A 344 3.12 7.14 2.63
N LEU A 345 4.39 6.74 2.82
CA LEU A 345 5.46 6.80 1.81
C LEU A 345 5.78 8.23 1.32
N GLY A 346 5.45 9.24 2.09
CA GLY A 346 5.62 10.66 1.78
C GLY A 346 4.27 11.38 1.66
N ASP A 347 4.16 12.56 2.28
CA ASP A 347 3.01 13.46 2.12
C ASP A 347 3.15 14.35 0.86
N ALA A 348 2.14 15.18 0.60
CA ALA A 348 2.14 16.07 -0.57
C ALA A 348 3.34 17.01 -0.58
N ASP A 349 3.73 17.58 0.57
CA ASP A 349 4.83 18.53 0.67
C ASP A 349 6.18 17.87 0.41
N HIS A 350 6.39 16.64 0.94
CA HIS A 350 7.57 15.83 0.65
C HIS A 350 7.69 15.55 -0.85
N HIS A 351 6.61 15.08 -1.48
CA HIS A 351 6.63 14.75 -2.91
C HIS A 351 6.74 15.99 -3.80
N LEU A 352 6.20 17.14 -3.37
CA LEU A 352 6.40 18.43 -4.06
C LEU A 352 7.86 18.85 -4.03
N ALA A 353 8.51 18.78 -2.86
CA ALA A 353 9.94 19.07 -2.71
C ALA A 353 10.79 18.11 -3.54
N ARG A 354 10.48 16.79 -3.50
CA ARG A 354 11.16 15.76 -4.32
C ARG A 354 11.00 16.06 -5.81
N PHE A 355 9.79 16.35 -6.28
CA PHE A 355 9.51 16.67 -7.68
C PHE A 355 10.28 17.90 -8.15
N ALA A 356 10.37 18.93 -7.32
CA ALA A 356 11.09 20.17 -7.64
C ALA A 356 12.61 19.99 -7.68
N SER A 357 13.17 19.00 -6.96
CA SER A 357 14.61 18.70 -6.94
C SER A 357 15.08 17.79 -8.08
N LEU A 358 14.16 17.16 -8.78
CA LEU A 358 14.40 16.26 -9.92
C LEU A 358 14.29 17.02 -11.25
#